data_5b1a90bd1742553bbaecb41b9922ee65
#
_entry.id   5b1a90bd1742553bbaecb41b9922ee65
#
_cell.length_a   1.000
_cell.length_b   1.000
_cell.length_c   1.000
_cell.angle_alpha   90.00
_cell.angle_beta   90.00
_cell.angle_gamma   90.00
#
_symmetry.space_group_name_H-M   'P 1'
#
loop_
_entity.id
_entity.type
_entity.pdbx_description
1 polymer ?
#
loop_
_entity_poly.entity_id
_entity_poly.type
_entity_poly.pdbx_seq_one_letter_code
_entity_poly.pdbx_strand_id
1 'polypeptide(L)'
;MLSEKDLNDLNKYIDLVKDLPFVHEFTEFRDYIKNNPDFEAFPVIVLSHDFNPKRSKFLVNLDGYENYLVVTSKFNKEKYTDFKCHFYDDSEIPGLANKRKYINEFLQSKNIKNAFLLDDDCTNFVLPYKTEKSVNATFRISYDLLFKFWSFLTLKYDFKYSGLMNWTAFRFCDIENMSNFTKHNGQGIQVIQMNIEYAMKNNIVYDPDSGWEDFDILIQEMISGEGTEVLPIGYQTPAITQGVSTFSNLPERCIENTSKLLSKWGFDLVRLDLKKGIFNAKVNWIKAKKAISENVPLKSLVKPIQITESNKESIRNIMNSDLEPKDKKLKIEKLLGQ
;
A
#
# COMPACT_ATOMS: atom_id res chain seq x y z
N MET A 1 -2.90 15.20 -21.96
CA MET A 1 -3.19 16.57 -21.41
C MET A 1 -4.24 16.43 -20.29
N LEU A 2 -4.16 17.22 -19.21
CA LEU A 2 -5.25 17.29 -18.23
C LEU A 2 -6.49 17.94 -18.86
N SER A 3 -7.67 17.47 -18.48
CA SER A 3 -8.92 18.11 -18.90
C SER A 3 -9.03 19.53 -18.30
N GLU A 4 -9.85 20.39 -18.93
CA GLU A 4 -10.15 21.72 -18.37
C GLU A 4 -10.76 21.62 -16.97
N LYS A 5 -11.60 20.60 -16.72
CA LYS A 5 -12.15 20.31 -15.40
C LYS A 5 -11.06 20.00 -14.38
N ASP A 6 -10.07 19.16 -14.72
CA ASP A 6 -8.99 18.79 -13.80
C ASP A 6 -8.09 20.00 -13.48
N LEU A 7 -7.82 20.86 -14.47
CA LEU A 7 -7.07 22.09 -14.26
C LEU A 7 -7.82 23.06 -13.34
N ASN A 8 -9.15 23.17 -13.49
CA ASN A 8 -9.99 23.98 -12.61
C ASN A 8 -10.03 23.39 -11.18
N ASP A 9 -10.14 22.08 -11.04
CA ASP A 9 -10.10 21.40 -9.75
C ASP A 9 -8.74 21.57 -9.06
N LEU A 10 -7.63 21.48 -9.82
CA LEU A 10 -6.29 21.73 -9.30
C LEU A 10 -6.12 23.19 -8.80
N ASN A 11 -6.56 24.19 -9.57
CA ASN A 11 -6.51 25.58 -9.15
C ASN A 11 -7.34 25.83 -7.89
N LYS A 12 -8.56 25.28 -7.84
CA LYS A 12 -9.43 25.36 -6.68
C LYS A 12 -8.78 24.72 -5.45
N TYR A 13 -8.10 23.57 -5.61
CA TYR A 13 -7.41 22.94 -4.50
C TYR A 13 -6.21 23.78 -4.02
N ILE A 14 -5.42 24.36 -4.92
CA ILE A 14 -4.32 25.27 -4.57
C ILE A 14 -4.84 26.42 -3.70
N ASP A 15 -5.97 27.02 -4.07
CA ASP A 15 -6.60 28.10 -3.27
C ASP A 15 -7.03 27.63 -1.88
N LEU A 16 -7.53 26.39 -1.76
CA LEU A 16 -7.93 25.80 -0.48
C LEU A 16 -6.76 25.53 0.47
N VAL A 17 -5.57 25.27 -0.07
CA VAL A 17 -4.37 24.90 0.71
C VAL A 17 -3.29 25.97 0.68
N LYS A 18 -3.60 27.20 0.24
CA LYS A 18 -2.63 28.30 0.06
C LYS A 18 -1.80 28.61 1.30
N ASP A 19 -2.35 28.37 2.49
CA ASP A 19 -1.68 28.63 3.78
C ASP A 19 -0.98 27.38 4.36
N LEU A 20 -1.00 26.25 3.64
CA LEU A 20 -0.33 25.02 4.09
C LEU A 20 1.09 24.93 3.50
N PRO A 21 2.06 24.39 4.26
CA PRO A 21 3.46 24.37 3.85
C PRO A 21 3.71 23.69 2.50
N PHE A 22 2.92 22.68 2.16
CA PHE A 22 3.10 21.89 0.93
C PHE A 22 2.37 22.45 -0.31
N VAL A 23 1.75 23.64 -0.25
CA VAL A 23 1.04 24.22 -1.40
C VAL A 23 1.95 24.38 -2.64
N HIS A 24 3.24 24.57 -2.41
CA HIS A 24 4.23 24.72 -3.49
C HIS A 24 4.26 23.49 -4.40
N GLU A 25 4.02 22.26 -3.88
CA GLU A 25 4.00 21.03 -4.67
C GLU A 25 2.93 21.05 -5.77
N PHE A 26 1.74 21.54 -5.43
CA PHE A 26 0.63 21.65 -6.39
C PHE A 26 0.82 22.81 -7.37
N THR A 27 1.43 23.89 -6.93
CA THR A 27 1.77 25.04 -7.80
C THR A 27 2.84 24.64 -8.82
N GLU A 28 3.91 23.99 -8.38
CA GLU A 28 4.96 23.48 -9.27
C GLU A 28 4.41 22.41 -10.24
N PHE A 29 3.56 21.51 -9.76
CA PHE A 29 2.91 20.52 -10.62
C PHE A 29 2.04 21.19 -11.69
N ARG A 30 1.23 22.17 -11.32
CA ARG A 30 0.42 22.95 -12.27
C ARG A 30 1.29 23.60 -13.36
N ASP A 31 2.38 24.22 -12.95
CA ASP A 31 3.29 24.90 -13.89
C ASP A 31 4.07 23.88 -14.74
N TYR A 32 4.42 22.73 -14.16
CA TYR A 32 5.04 21.61 -14.89
C TYR A 32 4.11 21.08 -16.00
N ILE A 33 2.83 20.82 -15.69
CA ILE A 33 1.85 20.33 -16.67
C ILE A 33 1.60 21.35 -17.79
N LYS A 34 1.56 22.66 -17.48
CA LYS A 34 1.42 23.70 -18.50
C LYS A 34 2.58 23.68 -19.50
N ASN A 35 3.80 23.43 -19.02
CA ASN A 35 5.01 23.39 -19.83
C ASN A 35 5.21 22.04 -20.51
N ASN A 36 4.57 20.97 -20.03
CA ASN A 36 4.66 19.60 -20.52
C ASN A 36 3.24 19.02 -20.73
N PRO A 37 2.48 19.51 -21.70
CA PRO A 37 1.07 19.13 -21.89
C PRO A 37 0.89 17.63 -22.19
N ASP A 38 1.89 17.00 -22.79
CA ASP A 38 1.89 15.57 -23.14
C ASP A 38 2.42 14.67 -22.00
N PHE A 39 2.64 15.24 -20.81
CA PHE A 39 3.07 14.43 -19.66
C PHE A 39 2.03 13.37 -19.32
N GLU A 40 2.48 12.11 -19.31
CA GLU A 40 1.67 10.95 -18.95
C GLU A 40 2.03 10.45 -17.55
N ALA A 41 1.01 9.99 -16.83
CA ALA A 41 1.21 9.27 -15.59
C ALA A 41 1.88 7.91 -15.85
N PHE A 42 2.54 7.35 -14.85
CA PHE A 42 2.95 5.95 -14.89
C PHE A 42 1.74 5.03 -15.10
N PRO A 43 1.92 3.84 -15.71
CA PRO A 43 0.82 2.91 -15.91
C PRO A 43 0.23 2.45 -14.57
N VAL A 44 -1.09 2.32 -14.55
CA VAL A 44 -1.85 1.83 -13.41
C VAL A 44 -2.19 0.37 -13.63
N ILE A 45 -1.68 -0.51 -12.78
CA ILE A 45 -1.95 -1.95 -12.82
C ILE A 45 -2.95 -2.29 -11.73
N VAL A 46 -4.09 -2.80 -12.14
CA VAL A 46 -5.18 -3.17 -11.24
C VAL A 46 -5.22 -4.69 -11.10
N LEU A 47 -4.87 -5.20 -9.93
CA LEU A 47 -5.04 -6.61 -9.64
C LEU A 47 -6.50 -6.89 -9.27
N SER A 48 -7.16 -7.70 -10.09
CA SER A 48 -8.55 -8.08 -9.85
C SER A 48 -8.72 -9.59 -10.02
N HIS A 49 -9.28 -10.26 -9.01
CA HIS A 49 -9.47 -11.71 -9.06
C HIS A 49 -10.83 -12.08 -9.66
N ASP A 50 -11.88 -11.38 -9.25
CA ASP A 50 -13.26 -11.65 -9.68
C ASP A 50 -14.06 -10.34 -9.73
N PHE A 51 -14.31 -9.84 -10.93
CA PHE A 51 -15.05 -8.59 -11.12
C PHE A 51 -16.45 -8.67 -10.50
N ASN A 52 -16.69 -7.76 -9.57
CA ASN A 52 -17.99 -7.57 -8.96
C ASN A 52 -18.26 -6.07 -8.83
N PRO A 53 -19.28 -5.50 -9.51
CA PRO A 53 -19.56 -4.06 -9.50
C PRO A 53 -19.77 -3.45 -8.11
N LYS A 54 -20.15 -4.26 -7.12
CA LYS A 54 -20.32 -3.81 -5.73
C LYS A 54 -18.98 -3.69 -5.00
N ARG A 55 -17.96 -4.43 -5.43
CA ARG A 55 -16.61 -4.48 -4.80
C ARG A 55 -15.56 -3.80 -5.66
N SER A 56 -15.47 -4.10 -6.94
CA SER A 56 -14.46 -3.60 -7.89
C SER A 56 -14.68 -2.11 -8.22
N LYS A 57 -14.65 -1.27 -7.18
CA LYS A 57 -15.06 0.13 -7.26
C LYS A 57 -14.13 1.00 -8.10
N PHE A 58 -12.84 0.66 -8.17
CA PHE A 58 -11.92 1.33 -9.07
C PHE A 58 -12.39 1.18 -10.53
N LEU A 59 -12.67 -0.05 -10.94
CA LEU A 59 -13.05 -0.35 -12.32
C LEU A 59 -14.42 0.24 -12.70
N VAL A 60 -15.36 0.27 -11.76
CA VAL A 60 -16.70 0.88 -12.00
C VAL A 60 -16.62 2.40 -12.14
N ASN A 61 -15.64 3.05 -11.52
CA ASN A 61 -15.52 4.51 -11.45
C ASN A 61 -14.39 5.07 -12.34
N LEU A 62 -14.00 4.36 -13.40
CA LEU A 62 -12.92 4.79 -14.31
C LEU A 62 -13.17 6.18 -14.93
N ASP A 63 -14.44 6.54 -15.17
CA ASP A 63 -14.86 7.88 -15.64
C ASP A 63 -14.00 8.41 -16.80
N GLY A 64 -13.76 7.55 -17.81
CA GLY A 64 -12.91 7.88 -18.97
C GLY A 64 -11.40 7.79 -18.75
N TYR A 65 -10.93 7.38 -17.59
CA TYR A 65 -9.51 7.14 -17.34
C TYR A 65 -9.00 5.94 -18.17
N GLU A 66 -7.97 6.16 -18.98
CA GLU A 66 -7.54 5.20 -20.01
C GLU A 66 -6.18 4.53 -19.70
N ASN A 67 -5.36 5.12 -18.81
CA ASN A 67 -4.00 4.63 -18.54
C ASN A 67 -3.97 3.56 -17.44
N TYR A 68 -4.72 2.48 -17.66
CA TYR A 68 -4.75 1.33 -16.76
C TYR A 68 -4.67 0.00 -17.51
N LEU A 69 -4.26 -1.04 -16.78
CA LEU A 69 -4.29 -2.44 -17.21
C LEU A 69 -4.79 -3.30 -16.06
N VAL A 70 -5.86 -4.06 -16.30
CA VAL A 70 -6.34 -5.06 -15.34
C VAL A 70 -5.55 -6.35 -15.52
N VAL A 71 -4.98 -6.85 -14.44
CA VAL A 71 -4.32 -8.17 -14.42
C VAL A 71 -5.22 -9.14 -13.67
N THR A 72 -5.73 -10.14 -14.37
CA THR A 72 -6.76 -11.04 -13.86
C THR A 72 -6.62 -12.45 -14.40
N SER A 73 -7.37 -13.39 -13.81
CA SER A 73 -7.37 -14.80 -14.20
C SER A 73 -8.04 -15.04 -15.56
N LYS A 74 -7.47 -15.96 -16.35
CA LYS A 74 -8.08 -16.48 -17.58
C LYS A 74 -9.49 -17.04 -17.35
N PHE A 75 -9.76 -17.63 -16.19
CA PHE A 75 -11.07 -18.22 -15.86
C PHE A 75 -12.19 -17.19 -15.74
N ASN A 76 -11.83 -15.92 -15.53
CA ASN A 76 -12.81 -14.84 -15.37
C ASN A 76 -12.91 -13.94 -16.61
N LYS A 77 -12.30 -14.32 -17.74
CA LYS A 77 -12.18 -13.50 -18.95
C LYS A 77 -13.51 -12.86 -19.40
N GLU A 78 -14.59 -13.59 -19.32
CA GLU A 78 -15.93 -13.13 -19.76
C GLU A 78 -16.45 -11.94 -18.93
N LYS A 79 -15.98 -11.79 -17.69
CA LYS A 79 -16.39 -10.70 -16.80
C LYS A 79 -15.64 -9.39 -17.06
N TYR A 80 -14.60 -9.42 -17.89
CA TYR A 80 -13.69 -8.29 -18.12
C TYR A 80 -13.65 -7.82 -19.57
N THR A 81 -14.69 -8.12 -20.36
CA THR A 81 -14.75 -7.77 -21.81
C THR A 81 -14.63 -6.27 -22.07
N ASP A 82 -15.10 -5.45 -21.13
CA ASP A 82 -15.14 -3.99 -21.27
C ASP A 82 -13.87 -3.30 -20.74
N PHE A 83 -12.87 -4.09 -20.31
CA PHE A 83 -11.64 -3.55 -19.69
C PHE A 83 -10.40 -3.93 -20.49
N LYS A 84 -9.36 -3.09 -20.39
CA LYS A 84 -8.02 -3.42 -20.89
C LYS A 84 -7.39 -4.45 -19.97
N CYS A 85 -7.23 -5.70 -20.44
CA CYS A 85 -6.85 -6.81 -19.59
C CYS A 85 -5.58 -7.53 -20.06
N HIS A 86 -4.81 -7.99 -19.07
CA HIS A 86 -3.80 -9.03 -19.19
C HIS A 86 -4.21 -10.23 -18.33
N PHE A 87 -4.18 -11.42 -18.92
CA PHE A 87 -4.68 -12.64 -18.28
C PHE A 87 -3.55 -13.58 -17.88
N TYR A 88 -3.58 -14.08 -16.65
CA TYR A 88 -2.69 -15.14 -16.17
C TYR A 88 -3.45 -16.45 -15.94
N ASP A 89 -2.71 -17.55 -15.78
CA ASP A 89 -3.25 -18.85 -15.43
C ASP A 89 -3.13 -19.11 -13.92
N ASP A 90 -4.27 -19.25 -13.22
CA ASP A 90 -4.27 -19.47 -11.77
C ASP A 90 -3.61 -20.79 -11.35
N SER A 91 -3.56 -21.80 -12.23
CA SER A 91 -2.90 -23.08 -11.94
C SER A 91 -1.37 -22.93 -11.89
N GLU A 92 -0.82 -21.96 -12.63
CA GLU A 92 0.61 -21.66 -12.67
C GLU A 92 1.01 -20.62 -11.62
N ILE A 93 0.06 -19.74 -11.23
CA ILE A 93 0.32 -18.59 -10.36
C ILE A 93 -0.66 -18.58 -9.17
N PRO A 94 -0.56 -19.55 -8.24
CA PRO A 94 -1.45 -19.62 -7.09
C PRO A 94 -1.11 -18.56 -6.03
N GLY A 95 -2.15 -17.92 -5.46
CA GLY A 95 -2.01 -16.99 -4.34
C GLY A 95 -1.63 -15.56 -4.73
N LEU A 96 -1.87 -14.61 -3.82
CA LEU A 96 -1.75 -13.18 -4.07
C LEU A 96 -0.30 -12.73 -4.28
N ALA A 97 0.62 -13.21 -3.46
CA ALA A 97 2.04 -12.87 -3.56
C ALA A 97 2.64 -13.30 -4.91
N ASN A 98 2.31 -14.51 -5.40
CA ASN A 98 2.75 -14.97 -6.72
C ASN A 98 2.16 -14.10 -7.84
N LYS A 99 0.90 -13.65 -7.71
CA LYS A 99 0.28 -12.76 -8.70
C LYS A 99 0.98 -11.40 -8.74
N ARG A 100 1.30 -10.81 -7.59
CA ARG A 100 2.06 -9.56 -7.51
C ARG A 100 3.49 -9.72 -8.02
N LYS A 101 4.15 -10.83 -7.72
CA LYS A 101 5.47 -11.18 -8.30
C LYS A 101 5.40 -11.26 -9.83
N TYR A 102 4.42 -11.98 -10.35
CA TYR A 102 4.16 -12.08 -11.79
C TYR A 102 3.95 -10.70 -12.45
N ILE A 103 3.20 -9.81 -11.80
CA ILE A 103 3.02 -8.44 -12.30
C ILE A 103 4.37 -7.73 -12.41
N ASN A 104 5.23 -7.80 -11.41
CA ASN A 104 6.55 -7.17 -11.45
C ASN A 104 7.42 -7.73 -12.59
N GLU A 105 7.44 -9.04 -12.77
CA GLU A 105 8.15 -9.71 -13.87
C GLU A 105 7.58 -9.30 -15.24
N PHE A 106 6.25 -9.22 -15.36
CA PHE A 106 5.59 -8.74 -16.57
C PHE A 106 5.96 -7.28 -16.87
N LEU A 107 5.93 -6.39 -15.91
CA LEU A 107 6.29 -4.97 -16.07
C LEU A 107 7.77 -4.83 -16.48
N GLN A 108 8.65 -5.61 -15.88
CA GLN A 108 10.06 -5.66 -16.25
C GLN A 108 10.24 -6.12 -17.71
N SER A 109 9.51 -7.16 -18.13
CA SER A 109 9.57 -7.66 -19.52
C SER A 109 9.11 -6.62 -20.56
N LYS A 110 8.34 -5.63 -20.13
CA LYS A 110 7.88 -4.49 -20.93
C LYS A 110 8.74 -3.24 -20.78
N ASN A 111 9.88 -3.33 -20.06
CA ASN A 111 10.76 -2.20 -19.73
C ASN A 111 10.05 -1.04 -19.02
N ILE A 112 9.02 -1.34 -18.25
CA ILE A 112 8.31 -0.36 -17.44
C ILE A 112 9.09 -0.13 -16.15
N LYS A 113 9.59 1.10 -15.95
CA LYS A 113 10.42 1.45 -14.78
C LYS A 113 9.62 1.74 -13.53
N ASN A 114 8.51 2.45 -13.67
CA ASN A 114 7.63 2.83 -12.57
C ASN A 114 6.20 2.44 -12.92
N ALA A 115 5.47 1.94 -11.94
CA ALA A 115 4.05 1.63 -12.08
C ALA A 115 3.30 1.88 -10.79
N PHE A 116 1.99 2.13 -10.90
CA PHE A 116 1.07 2.06 -9.77
C PHE A 116 0.44 0.68 -9.71
N LEU A 117 0.38 0.11 -8.52
CA LEU A 117 -0.22 -1.20 -8.26
C LEU A 117 -1.40 -0.99 -7.29
N LEU A 118 -2.58 -1.44 -7.69
CA LEU A 118 -3.81 -1.25 -6.93
C LEU A 118 -4.63 -2.53 -6.85
N ASP A 119 -5.34 -2.69 -5.74
CA ASP A 119 -6.46 -3.61 -5.65
C ASP A 119 -7.72 -2.97 -6.27
N ASP A 120 -8.57 -3.75 -6.92
CA ASP A 120 -9.74 -3.26 -7.69
C ASP A 120 -10.87 -2.66 -6.82
N ASP A 121 -10.79 -2.84 -5.50
CA ASP A 121 -11.77 -2.33 -4.54
C ASP A 121 -11.46 -0.92 -4.02
N CYS A 122 -10.32 -0.34 -4.37
CA CYS A 122 -9.95 1.01 -3.98
C CYS A 122 -10.76 2.08 -4.70
N THR A 123 -11.21 3.11 -3.99
CA THR A 123 -12.05 4.18 -4.55
C THR A 123 -11.99 5.47 -3.72
N ASN A 124 -12.69 6.51 -4.20
CA ASN A 124 -12.86 7.78 -3.49
C ASN A 124 -11.53 8.39 -3.05
N PHE A 125 -10.65 8.63 -4.00
CA PHE A 125 -9.39 9.31 -3.73
C PHE A 125 -9.64 10.78 -3.41
N VAL A 126 -9.06 11.24 -2.30
CA VAL A 126 -9.28 12.58 -1.79
C VAL A 126 -7.99 13.21 -1.27
N LEU A 127 -7.85 14.49 -1.50
CA LEU A 127 -6.81 15.35 -0.92
C LEU A 127 -7.30 15.99 0.37
N PRO A 128 -6.44 16.20 1.38
CA PRO A 128 -6.81 16.87 2.61
C PRO A 128 -6.73 18.39 2.48
N TYR A 129 -7.63 19.10 3.12
CA TYR A 129 -7.49 20.54 3.35
C TYR A 129 -8.04 20.93 4.72
N LYS A 130 -7.67 22.11 5.21
CA LYS A 130 -8.11 22.62 6.51
C LYS A 130 -9.35 23.50 6.35
N THR A 131 -10.26 23.37 7.33
CA THR A 131 -11.36 24.32 7.54
C THR A 131 -11.41 24.74 9.01
N GLU A 132 -12.19 25.78 9.34
CA GLU A 132 -12.42 26.17 10.74
C GLU A 132 -12.96 25.03 11.61
N LYS A 133 -13.66 24.05 11.01
CA LYS A 133 -14.32 22.94 11.72
C LYS A 133 -13.58 21.61 11.62
N SER A 134 -12.61 21.46 10.72
CA SER A 134 -11.94 20.20 10.46
C SER A 134 -10.53 20.41 9.94
N VAL A 135 -9.57 19.72 10.54
CA VAL A 135 -8.16 19.71 10.13
C VAL A 135 -7.96 18.92 8.83
N ASN A 136 -8.85 17.94 8.55
CA ASN A 136 -8.80 17.07 7.39
C ASN A 136 -10.16 17.03 6.67
N ALA A 137 -10.61 18.17 6.17
CA ALA A 137 -11.66 18.20 5.17
C ALA A 137 -11.15 17.57 3.86
N THR A 138 -12.04 17.09 3.02
CA THR A 138 -11.67 16.27 1.86
C THR A 138 -12.04 16.94 0.54
N PHE A 139 -11.10 16.97 -0.38
CA PHE A 139 -11.29 17.41 -1.76
C PHE A 139 -11.14 16.21 -2.71
N ARG A 140 -12.20 15.83 -3.40
CA ARG A 140 -12.20 14.72 -4.35
C ARG A 140 -11.45 15.09 -5.62
N ILE A 141 -10.63 14.18 -6.13
CA ILE A 141 -9.87 14.35 -7.36
C ILE A 141 -10.18 13.23 -8.37
N SER A 142 -9.99 13.52 -9.64
CA SER A 142 -10.07 12.54 -10.72
C SER A 142 -8.86 11.58 -10.69
N TYR A 143 -8.97 10.43 -11.35
CA TYR A 143 -7.85 9.51 -11.47
C TYR A 143 -6.71 10.11 -12.31
N ASP A 144 -7.02 10.84 -13.39
CA ASP A 144 -5.99 11.45 -14.24
C ASP A 144 -5.18 12.49 -13.45
N LEU A 145 -5.85 13.38 -12.70
CA LEU A 145 -5.17 14.35 -11.84
C LEU A 145 -4.34 13.67 -10.76
N LEU A 146 -4.91 12.64 -10.07
CA LEU A 146 -4.23 11.88 -9.04
C LEU A 146 -2.93 11.26 -9.54
N PHE A 147 -3.02 10.44 -10.59
CA PHE A 147 -1.86 9.65 -11.03
C PHE A 147 -0.80 10.53 -11.73
N LYS A 148 -1.18 11.60 -12.39
CA LYS A 148 -0.22 12.59 -12.92
C LYS A 148 0.49 13.34 -11.79
N PHE A 149 -0.23 13.81 -10.79
CA PHE A 149 0.39 14.46 -9.64
C PHE A 149 1.34 13.52 -8.89
N TRP A 150 0.92 12.28 -8.65
CA TRP A 150 1.76 11.30 -8.00
C TRP A 150 3.00 10.93 -8.83
N SER A 151 2.86 10.78 -10.15
CA SER A 151 4.00 10.56 -11.06
C SER A 151 4.97 11.74 -11.03
N PHE A 152 4.46 12.99 -11.01
CA PHE A 152 5.29 14.17 -10.86
C PHE A 152 6.09 14.16 -9.56
N LEU A 153 5.46 13.87 -8.42
CA LEU A 153 6.16 13.78 -7.13
C LEU A 153 7.20 12.66 -7.13
N THR A 154 6.87 11.51 -7.71
CA THR A 154 7.81 10.39 -7.84
C THR A 154 9.06 10.77 -8.63
N LEU A 155 8.90 11.49 -9.74
CA LEU A 155 10.04 11.98 -10.54
C LEU A 155 10.81 13.08 -9.82
N LYS A 156 10.12 14.01 -9.16
CA LYS A 156 10.74 15.12 -8.43
C LYS A 156 11.61 14.64 -7.27
N TYR A 157 11.14 13.66 -6.53
CA TYR A 157 11.80 13.17 -5.31
C TYR A 157 12.48 11.80 -5.47
N ASP A 158 12.45 11.24 -6.67
CA ASP A 158 13.02 9.92 -7.00
C ASP A 158 12.51 8.80 -6.07
N PHE A 159 11.20 8.77 -5.78
CA PHE A 159 10.64 7.73 -4.92
C PHE A 159 10.87 6.34 -5.51
N LYS A 160 11.41 5.44 -4.72
CA LYS A 160 11.56 4.02 -5.09
C LYS A 160 10.30 3.23 -4.74
N TYR A 161 9.68 3.60 -3.63
CA TYR A 161 8.40 3.08 -3.19
C TYR A 161 7.59 4.19 -2.54
N SER A 162 6.34 4.33 -2.94
CA SER A 162 5.40 5.23 -2.27
C SER A 162 3.99 4.66 -2.24
N GLY A 163 3.19 5.09 -1.28
CA GLY A 163 1.83 4.61 -1.11
C GLY A 163 0.86 5.68 -0.67
N LEU A 164 -0.44 5.39 -0.77
CA LEU A 164 -1.50 6.25 -0.28
C LEU A 164 -1.98 5.84 1.12
N MET A 165 -2.64 6.74 1.81
CA MET A 165 -3.22 6.48 3.13
C MET A 165 -4.61 5.86 2.99
N ASN A 166 -4.84 4.74 3.66
CA ASN A 166 -6.22 4.30 3.84
C ASN A 166 -7.02 5.34 4.63
N TRP A 167 -8.34 5.34 4.48
CA TRP A 167 -9.24 6.34 5.09
C TRP A 167 -9.01 6.54 6.59
N THR A 168 -8.72 5.46 7.33
CA THR A 168 -8.49 5.54 8.77
C THR A 168 -7.21 6.31 9.11
N ALA A 169 -6.11 6.01 8.41
CA ALA A 169 -4.83 6.72 8.61
C ALA A 169 -4.92 8.18 8.14
N PHE A 170 -5.60 8.42 7.02
CA PHE A 170 -5.83 9.73 6.45
C PHE A 170 -6.53 10.69 7.41
N ARG A 171 -7.56 10.25 8.12
CA ARG A 171 -8.31 11.06 9.08
C ARG A 171 -7.47 11.59 10.26
N PHE A 172 -6.35 10.96 10.54
CA PHE A 172 -5.41 11.33 11.61
C PHE A 172 -4.09 11.90 11.07
N CYS A 173 -4.04 12.26 9.78
CA CYS A 173 -2.87 12.88 9.18
C CYS A 173 -2.78 14.34 9.64
N ASP A 174 -1.64 14.71 10.20
CA ASP A 174 -1.35 16.08 10.62
C ASP A 174 -0.76 16.87 9.43
N ILE A 175 -1.65 17.45 8.62
CA ILE A 175 -1.27 18.17 7.40
C ILE A 175 -0.64 19.55 7.65
N GLU A 176 -0.84 20.12 8.83
CA GLU A 176 -0.30 21.45 9.18
C GLU A 176 1.20 21.41 9.44
N ASN A 177 1.68 20.25 9.92
CA ASN A 177 3.08 20.04 10.25
C ASN A 177 3.87 19.29 9.16
N MET A 178 3.30 19.16 7.96
CA MET A 178 3.97 18.53 6.81
C MET A 178 4.72 19.57 6.00
N SER A 179 6.05 19.54 6.01
CA SER A 179 6.88 20.42 5.16
C SER A 179 6.73 20.14 3.67
N ASN A 180 6.53 18.87 3.30
CA ASN A 180 6.31 18.37 1.95
C ASN A 180 5.05 17.52 1.91
N PHE A 181 4.48 17.28 0.72
CA PHE A 181 3.29 16.44 0.55
C PHE A 181 3.62 14.93 0.64
N THR A 182 4.45 14.56 1.61
CA THR A 182 4.86 13.18 1.86
C THR A 182 5.27 12.95 3.31
N LYS A 183 5.17 11.71 3.74
CA LYS A 183 5.63 11.24 5.05
C LYS A 183 6.59 10.07 4.86
N HIS A 184 7.85 10.32 5.16
CA HIS A 184 8.89 9.30 5.07
C HIS A 184 8.70 8.18 6.11
N ASN A 185 9.02 6.94 5.73
CA ASN A 185 8.85 5.71 6.53
C ASN A 185 7.41 5.56 7.05
N GLY A 186 6.47 5.63 6.14
CA GLY A 186 5.05 5.37 6.36
C GLY A 186 4.60 4.02 5.81
N GLN A 187 3.32 3.70 6.02
CA GLN A 187 2.70 2.46 5.56
C GLN A 187 1.67 2.76 4.46
N GLY A 188 2.03 2.49 3.20
CA GLY A 188 1.11 2.40 2.08
C GLY A 188 1.16 0.97 1.54
N ILE A 189 0.03 0.28 1.44
CA ILE A 189 0.01 -1.16 1.14
C ILE A 189 -0.90 -1.59 -0.01
N GLN A 190 -2.08 -0.99 -0.16
CA GLN A 190 -3.06 -1.43 -1.17
C GLN A 190 -3.03 -0.60 -2.44
N VAL A 191 -2.55 0.63 -2.33
CA VAL A 191 -2.42 1.58 -3.44
C VAL A 191 -1.01 2.13 -3.37
N ILE A 192 -0.14 1.61 -4.23
CA ILE A 192 1.30 1.87 -4.17
C ILE A 192 1.85 2.28 -5.53
N GLN A 193 2.94 3.02 -5.52
CA GLN A 193 3.85 3.20 -6.64
C GLN A 193 5.15 2.44 -6.31
N MET A 194 5.68 1.75 -7.28
CA MET A 194 6.94 1.03 -7.17
C MET A 194 7.85 1.33 -8.36
N ASN A 195 9.12 1.55 -8.08
CA ASN A 195 10.17 1.54 -9.09
C ASN A 195 10.60 0.09 -9.33
N ILE A 196 10.14 -0.47 -10.45
CA ILE A 196 10.35 -1.89 -10.81
C ILE A 196 11.83 -2.19 -11.05
N GLU A 197 12.55 -1.29 -11.71
CA GLU A 197 13.99 -1.46 -11.97
C GLU A 197 14.78 -1.51 -10.66
N TYR A 198 14.48 -0.61 -9.73
CA TYR A 198 15.09 -0.59 -8.41
C TYR A 198 14.77 -1.85 -7.60
N ALA A 199 13.50 -2.25 -7.56
CA ALA A 199 13.05 -3.43 -6.83
C ALA A 199 13.79 -4.69 -7.33
N MET A 200 13.85 -4.88 -8.64
CA MET A 200 14.56 -6.04 -9.24
C MET A 200 16.06 -6.01 -8.95
N LYS A 201 16.71 -4.84 -9.08
CA LYS A 201 18.14 -4.69 -8.80
C LYS A 201 18.50 -5.03 -7.34
N ASN A 202 17.61 -4.75 -6.41
CA ASN A 202 17.81 -4.96 -4.97
C ASN A 202 17.17 -6.24 -4.45
N ASN A 203 16.67 -7.12 -5.33
CA ASN A 203 15.96 -8.35 -4.98
C ASN A 203 14.75 -8.11 -4.05
N ILE A 204 14.06 -7.00 -4.23
CA ILE A 204 12.83 -6.68 -3.53
C ILE A 204 11.69 -7.37 -4.29
N VAL A 205 11.16 -8.45 -3.73
CA VAL A 205 10.22 -9.33 -4.42
C VAL A 205 9.05 -9.72 -3.51
N TYR A 206 7.89 -9.90 -4.09
CA TYR A 206 6.76 -10.52 -3.39
C TYR A 206 7.08 -11.99 -3.16
N ASP A 207 7.29 -12.34 -1.90
CA ASP A 207 7.65 -13.69 -1.47
C ASP A 207 6.41 -14.44 -0.98
N PRO A 208 5.96 -15.51 -1.66
CA PRO A 208 4.78 -16.26 -1.27
C PRO A 208 4.92 -16.95 0.10
N ASP A 209 6.15 -17.15 0.55
CA ASP A 209 6.44 -17.78 1.83
C ASP A 209 6.57 -16.80 3.00
N SER A 210 6.51 -15.50 2.73
CA SER A 210 6.64 -14.46 3.77
C SER A 210 5.40 -14.28 4.66
N GLY A 211 4.26 -14.79 4.24
CA GLY A 211 2.98 -14.66 4.95
C GLY A 211 2.20 -13.40 4.56
N TRP A 212 2.49 -12.27 5.20
CA TRP A 212 1.88 -10.97 4.87
C TRP A 212 2.72 -10.24 3.82
N GLU A 213 2.42 -10.46 2.54
CA GLU A 213 3.19 -9.96 1.42
C GLU A 213 3.30 -8.42 1.37
N ASP A 214 2.25 -7.71 1.81
CA ASP A 214 2.25 -6.25 1.89
C ASP A 214 3.24 -5.71 2.92
N PHE A 215 3.33 -6.37 4.08
CA PHE A 215 4.29 -5.99 5.12
C PHE A 215 5.69 -6.46 4.78
N ASP A 216 5.81 -7.59 4.12
CA ASP A 216 7.09 -8.13 3.67
C ASP A 216 7.77 -7.17 2.69
N ILE A 217 7.04 -6.72 1.67
CA ILE A 217 7.59 -5.77 0.69
C ILE A 217 7.98 -4.44 1.33
N LEU A 218 7.18 -3.93 2.27
CA LEU A 218 7.51 -2.71 3.01
C LEU A 218 8.81 -2.85 3.81
N ILE A 219 9.02 -4.00 4.46
CA ILE A 219 10.25 -4.25 5.23
C ILE A 219 11.44 -4.36 4.28
N GLN A 220 11.30 -5.04 3.14
CA GLN A 220 12.36 -5.13 2.13
C GLN A 220 12.77 -3.75 1.62
N GLU A 221 11.82 -2.90 1.25
CA GLU A 221 12.06 -1.52 0.83
C GLU A 221 12.76 -0.71 1.92
N MET A 222 12.27 -0.81 3.14
CA MET A 222 12.83 -0.09 4.28
C MET A 222 14.29 -0.49 4.56
N ILE A 223 14.64 -1.77 4.50
CA ILE A 223 16.01 -2.25 4.76
C ILE A 223 16.95 -2.07 3.56
N SER A 224 16.42 -1.81 2.37
CA SER A 224 17.23 -1.48 1.19
C SER A 224 17.93 -0.13 1.31
N GLY A 225 17.50 0.71 2.26
CA GLY A 225 18.08 2.02 2.57
C GLY A 225 17.36 3.22 1.95
N GLU A 226 16.42 3.00 1.02
CA GLU A 226 15.67 4.09 0.39
C GLU A 226 14.42 4.48 1.20
N GLY A 227 13.89 3.54 2.01
CA GLY A 227 12.69 3.75 2.79
C GLY A 227 11.40 3.72 1.96
N THR A 228 10.31 4.08 2.60
CA THR A 228 8.98 4.15 1.98
C THR A 228 8.37 5.52 2.19
N GLU A 229 7.71 6.04 1.17
CA GLU A 229 7.01 7.31 1.24
C GLU A 229 5.50 7.09 1.30
N VAL A 230 4.79 7.93 2.05
CA VAL A 230 3.32 7.88 2.07
C VAL A 230 2.77 9.27 1.82
N LEU A 231 2.00 9.38 0.74
CA LEU A 231 1.31 10.61 0.39
C LEU A 231 0.03 10.75 1.21
N PRO A 232 -0.29 11.94 1.71
CA PRO A 232 -1.52 12.22 2.45
C PRO A 232 -2.73 12.32 1.51
N ILE A 233 -2.88 11.33 0.65
CA ILE A 233 -4.03 11.14 -0.23
C ILE A 233 -4.83 9.98 0.34
N GLY A 234 -6.09 10.26 0.70
CA GLY A 234 -6.97 9.25 1.26
C GLY A 234 -7.64 8.42 0.20
N TYR A 235 -7.78 7.11 0.45
CA TYR A 235 -8.64 6.23 -0.34
C TYR A 235 -9.55 5.40 0.56
N GLN A 236 -10.66 4.93 0.00
CA GLN A 236 -11.61 4.06 0.68
C GLN A 236 -11.67 2.70 0.01
N THR A 237 -11.92 1.68 0.82
CA THR A 237 -12.36 0.37 0.34
C THR A 237 -13.78 0.13 0.83
N PRO A 238 -14.68 -0.46 0.03
CA PRO A 238 -16.06 -0.71 0.44
C PRO A 238 -16.13 -1.59 1.70
N ALA A 239 -17.02 -1.25 2.63
CA ALA A 239 -17.22 -2.04 3.86
C ALA A 239 -17.62 -3.51 3.60
N ILE A 240 -18.21 -3.77 2.43
CA ILE A 240 -18.61 -5.12 1.99
C ILE A 240 -17.39 -6.03 1.77
N THR A 241 -16.22 -5.47 1.43
CA THR A 241 -14.99 -6.26 1.26
C THR A 241 -14.44 -6.76 2.60
N GLN A 242 -14.79 -6.10 3.71
CA GLN A 242 -14.36 -6.48 5.05
C GLN A 242 -15.05 -7.74 5.60
N GLY A 243 -16.17 -8.19 5.02
CA GLY A 243 -16.97 -9.31 5.51
C GLY A 243 -17.04 -10.52 4.57
N VAL A 244 -16.75 -10.33 3.28
CA VAL A 244 -16.69 -11.41 2.28
C VAL A 244 -15.22 -11.72 2.02
N SER A 245 -14.47 -11.96 3.09
CA SER A 245 -13.15 -12.48 2.90
C SER A 245 -13.28 -13.87 2.28
N THR A 246 -12.51 -14.12 1.27
CA THR A 246 -12.10 -15.46 0.84
C THR A 246 -11.52 -16.30 2.00
N PHE A 247 -11.73 -15.89 3.25
CA PHE A 247 -11.08 -16.35 4.46
C PHE A 247 -12.08 -17.09 5.35
N SER A 248 -12.49 -18.27 4.91
CA SER A 248 -13.28 -19.19 5.76
C SER A 248 -12.53 -19.58 7.06
N ASN A 249 -11.22 -19.33 7.15
CA ASN A 249 -10.38 -19.68 8.30
C ASN A 249 -9.40 -18.53 8.66
N LEU A 250 -9.93 -17.33 8.87
CA LEU A 250 -9.13 -16.12 9.15
C LEU A 250 -8.17 -16.27 10.36
N PRO A 251 -8.58 -16.84 11.53
CA PRO A 251 -7.65 -16.97 12.66
C PRO A 251 -6.42 -17.83 12.35
N GLU A 252 -6.59 -18.98 11.71
CA GLU A 252 -5.49 -19.88 11.35
C GLU A 252 -4.56 -19.23 10.33
N ARG A 253 -5.11 -18.59 9.32
CA ARG A 253 -4.32 -17.87 8.33
C ARG A 253 -3.52 -16.72 8.96
N CYS A 254 -4.08 -16.02 9.92
CA CYS A 254 -3.37 -14.97 10.65
C CYS A 254 -2.21 -15.55 11.48
N ILE A 255 -2.39 -16.69 12.12
CA ILE A 255 -1.33 -17.39 12.84
C ILE A 255 -0.22 -17.80 11.87
N GLU A 256 -0.57 -18.43 10.76
CA GLU A 256 0.39 -18.88 9.76
C GLU A 256 1.19 -17.69 9.16
N ASN A 257 0.49 -16.70 8.64
CA ASN A 257 1.14 -15.56 7.99
C ASN A 257 1.97 -14.71 8.95
N THR A 258 1.49 -14.50 10.17
CA THR A 258 2.24 -13.75 11.18
C THR A 258 3.48 -14.52 11.62
N SER A 259 3.37 -15.86 11.77
CA SER A 259 4.50 -16.71 12.08
C SER A 259 5.57 -16.67 11.00
N LYS A 260 5.18 -16.76 9.72
CA LYS A 260 6.10 -16.64 8.59
C LYS A 260 6.82 -15.29 8.56
N LEU A 261 6.09 -14.19 8.74
CA LEU A 261 6.68 -12.86 8.77
C LEU A 261 7.67 -12.68 9.93
N LEU A 262 7.32 -13.14 11.13
CA LEU A 262 8.22 -13.15 12.28
C LEU A 262 9.43 -14.05 12.07
N SER A 263 9.24 -15.21 11.46
CA SER A 263 10.34 -16.12 11.15
C SER A 263 11.36 -15.52 10.21
N LYS A 264 10.91 -14.66 9.27
CA LYS A 264 11.77 -13.99 8.32
C LYS A 264 12.47 -12.75 8.92
N TRP A 265 11.75 -11.91 9.67
CA TRP A 265 12.20 -10.58 10.05
C TRP A 265 12.47 -10.38 11.55
N GLY A 266 11.82 -11.16 12.42
CA GLY A 266 11.92 -11.04 13.88
C GLY A 266 11.17 -9.85 14.47
N PHE A 267 11.18 -9.75 15.81
CA PHE A 267 10.41 -8.76 16.56
C PHE A 267 10.92 -7.31 16.45
N ASP A 268 12.15 -7.11 16.00
CA ASP A 268 12.68 -5.76 15.85
C ASP A 268 12.05 -5.04 14.66
N LEU A 269 11.68 -5.78 13.61
CA LEU A 269 11.00 -5.24 12.42
C LEU A 269 9.49 -5.55 12.37
N VAL A 270 9.05 -6.58 13.11
CA VAL A 270 7.65 -7.02 13.15
C VAL A 270 7.12 -6.94 14.59
N ARG A 271 6.00 -6.29 14.80
CA ARG A 271 5.30 -6.27 16.09
C ARG A 271 3.98 -7.01 16.02
N LEU A 272 3.60 -7.67 17.10
CA LEU A 272 2.29 -8.28 17.23
C LEU A 272 1.19 -7.23 17.43
N ASP A 273 0.07 -7.45 16.75
CA ASP A 273 -1.17 -6.66 16.90
C ASP A 273 -2.35 -7.62 17.15
N LEU A 274 -2.77 -7.74 18.40
CA LEU A 274 -3.85 -8.64 18.83
C LEU A 274 -5.21 -7.94 18.90
N LYS A 275 -5.44 -6.94 18.05
CA LYS A 275 -6.73 -6.25 18.01
C LYS A 275 -7.85 -7.21 17.59
N LYS A 276 -8.99 -7.11 18.27
CA LYS A 276 -10.19 -7.95 18.02
C LYS A 276 -9.96 -9.46 18.22
N GLY A 277 -9.00 -9.87 19.06
CA GLY A 277 -8.74 -11.28 19.33
C GLY A 277 -8.08 -12.05 18.18
N ILE A 278 -7.58 -11.38 17.16
CA ILE A 278 -6.89 -11.99 16.02
C ILE A 278 -5.38 -11.83 16.22
N PHE A 279 -4.62 -12.91 16.02
CA PHE A 279 -3.17 -12.89 16.00
C PHE A 279 -2.67 -12.31 14.68
N ASN A 280 -2.26 -11.04 14.71
CA ASN A 280 -1.84 -10.31 13.52
C ASN A 280 -0.48 -9.63 13.73
N ALA A 281 0.13 -9.22 12.64
CA ALA A 281 1.41 -8.51 12.61
C ALA A 281 1.26 -7.10 12.04
N LYS A 282 2.23 -6.26 12.37
CA LYS A 282 2.47 -4.93 11.77
C LYS A 282 3.96 -4.66 11.68
N VAL A 283 4.36 -3.80 10.77
CA VAL A 283 5.72 -3.27 10.74
C VAL A 283 6.01 -2.51 12.04
N ASN A 284 7.18 -2.74 12.64
CA ASN A 284 7.60 -2.09 13.87
C ASN A 284 8.27 -0.74 13.60
N TRP A 285 7.46 0.23 13.14
CA TRP A 285 7.95 1.57 12.79
C TRP A 285 8.65 2.28 13.95
N ILE A 286 8.31 1.97 15.20
CA ILE A 286 8.94 2.61 16.37
C ILE A 286 10.42 2.23 16.42
N LYS A 287 10.74 0.94 16.32
CA LYS A 287 12.14 0.49 16.33
C LYS A 287 12.87 0.90 15.05
N ALA A 288 12.21 0.83 13.90
CA ALA A 288 12.80 1.25 12.63
C ALA A 288 13.20 2.74 12.66
N LYS A 289 12.29 3.63 13.07
CA LYS A 289 12.57 5.07 13.18
C LYS A 289 13.66 5.39 14.21
N LYS A 290 13.67 4.68 15.35
CA LYS A 290 14.73 4.83 16.35
C LYS A 290 16.09 4.46 15.75
N ALA A 291 16.20 3.31 15.07
CA ALA A 291 17.44 2.89 14.42
C ALA A 291 17.92 3.92 13.38
N ILE A 292 17.01 4.44 12.54
CA ILE A 292 17.33 5.49 11.57
C ILE A 292 17.88 6.75 12.28
N SER A 293 17.23 7.21 13.36
CA SER A 293 17.67 8.40 14.11
C SER A 293 19.01 8.20 14.80
N GLU A 294 19.37 6.97 15.13
CA GLU A 294 20.65 6.58 15.75
C GLU A 294 21.71 6.16 14.71
N ASN A 295 21.45 6.31 13.41
CA ASN A 295 22.30 5.86 12.31
C ASN A 295 22.66 4.37 12.37
N VAL A 296 21.75 3.54 12.91
CA VAL A 296 21.91 2.09 12.96
C VAL A 296 21.34 1.49 11.67
N PRO A 297 22.12 0.69 10.93
CA PRO A 297 21.63 0.07 9.70
C PRO A 297 20.40 -0.81 9.97
N LEU A 298 19.30 -0.57 9.29
CA LEU A 298 18.03 -1.32 9.48
C LEU A 298 18.20 -2.82 9.26
N LYS A 299 19.13 -3.22 8.39
CA LYS A 299 19.49 -4.62 8.16
C LYS A 299 19.98 -5.33 9.43
N SER A 300 20.57 -4.60 10.38
CA SER A 300 21.01 -5.16 11.67
C SER A 300 19.86 -5.52 12.61
N LEU A 301 18.64 -5.00 12.34
CA LEU A 301 17.43 -5.37 13.07
C LEU A 301 16.82 -6.68 12.60
N VAL A 302 17.30 -7.25 11.49
CA VAL A 302 16.82 -8.54 10.98
C VAL A 302 17.30 -9.64 11.92
N LYS A 303 16.39 -10.20 12.70
CA LYS A 303 16.64 -11.28 13.66
C LYS A 303 15.59 -12.38 13.50
N PRO A 304 15.74 -13.26 12.52
CA PRO A 304 14.81 -14.35 12.26
C PRO A 304 14.53 -15.19 13.51
N ILE A 305 13.29 -15.65 13.66
CA ILE A 305 12.86 -16.46 14.80
C ILE A 305 12.41 -17.83 14.29
N GLN A 306 12.92 -18.89 14.90
CA GLN A 306 12.43 -20.21 14.57
C GLN A 306 11.06 -20.45 15.24
N ILE A 307 10.00 -20.54 14.45
CA ILE A 307 8.63 -20.83 14.92
C ILE A 307 8.25 -22.23 14.44
N THR A 308 8.11 -23.16 15.39
CA THR A 308 7.75 -24.55 15.14
C THR A 308 6.23 -24.75 15.14
N GLU A 309 5.75 -25.89 14.66
CA GLU A 309 4.32 -26.24 14.78
C GLU A 309 3.86 -26.29 16.24
N SER A 310 4.72 -26.73 17.17
CA SER A 310 4.43 -26.69 18.60
C SER A 310 4.24 -25.26 19.13
N ASN A 311 5.03 -24.30 18.62
CA ASN A 311 4.82 -22.87 18.94
C ASN A 311 3.47 -22.39 18.42
N LYS A 312 3.09 -22.74 17.19
CA LYS A 312 1.80 -22.35 16.60
C LYS A 312 0.62 -22.94 17.39
N GLU A 313 0.73 -24.20 17.84
CA GLU A 313 -0.30 -24.81 18.70
C GLU A 313 -0.41 -24.08 20.04
N SER A 314 0.71 -23.73 20.65
CA SER A 314 0.73 -22.94 21.89
C SER A 314 0.11 -21.54 21.68
N ILE A 315 0.37 -20.91 20.52
CA ILE A 315 -0.26 -19.62 20.14
C ILE A 315 -1.78 -19.80 20.03
N ARG A 316 -2.30 -20.86 19.38
CA ARG A 316 -3.74 -21.15 19.30
C ARG A 316 -4.36 -21.25 20.70
N ASN A 317 -3.74 -21.99 21.59
CA ASN A 317 -4.22 -22.16 22.96
C ASN A 317 -4.24 -20.83 23.74
N ILE A 318 -3.22 -19.99 23.59
CA ILE A 318 -3.17 -18.66 24.20
C ILE A 318 -4.26 -17.76 23.59
N MET A 319 -4.44 -17.77 22.28
CA MET A 319 -5.46 -16.96 21.61
C MET A 319 -6.89 -17.33 22.02
N ASN A 320 -7.16 -18.61 22.27
CA ASN A 320 -8.44 -19.14 22.71
C ASN A 320 -8.68 -19.03 24.23
N SER A 321 -7.72 -18.58 25.02
CA SER A 321 -7.85 -18.42 26.47
C SER A 321 -8.66 -17.16 26.81
N ASP A 322 -9.14 -17.06 28.06
CA ASP A 322 -9.87 -15.89 28.60
C ASP A 322 -8.95 -14.72 28.99
N LEU A 323 -7.68 -14.76 28.65
CA LEU A 323 -6.73 -13.69 28.97
C LEU A 323 -7.04 -12.41 28.17
N GLU A 324 -6.73 -11.28 28.79
CA GLU A 324 -6.78 -9.99 28.10
C GLU A 324 -5.78 -9.93 26.94
N PRO A 325 -6.06 -9.16 25.86
CA PRO A 325 -5.19 -9.08 24.69
C PRO A 325 -3.74 -8.72 25.02
N LYS A 326 -3.52 -7.86 26.02
CA LYS A 326 -2.18 -7.49 26.50
C LYS A 326 -1.42 -8.67 27.08
N ASP A 327 -2.09 -9.50 27.87
CA ASP A 327 -1.48 -10.65 28.52
C ASP A 327 -1.24 -11.78 27.52
N LYS A 328 -2.15 -11.98 26.57
CA LYS A 328 -1.95 -12.88 25.44
C LYS A 328 -0.68 -12.51 24.68
N LYS A 329 -0.54 -11.23 24.32
CA LYS A 329 0.63 -10.70 23.62
C LYS A 329 1.91 -11.00 24.37
N LEU A 330 1.98 -10.65 25.66
CA LEU A 330 3.16 -10.89 26.50
C LEU A 330 3.54 -12.37 26.59
N LYS A 331 2.54 -13.28 26.74
CA LYS A 331 2.79 -14.72 26.76
C LYS A 331 3.34 -15.23 25.44
N ILE A 332 2.83 -14.73 24.30
CA ILE A 332 3.30 -15.14 22.99
C ILE A 332 4.72 -14.62 22.74
N GLU A 333 4.99 -13.35 23.07
CA GLU A 333 6.33 -12.78 22.96
C GLU A 333 7.34 -13.59 23.77
N LYS A 334 7.01 -13.92 25.03
CA LYS A 334 7.85 -14.77 25.89
C LYS A 334 8.02 -16.21 25.35
N LEU A 335 6.95 -16.79 24.78
CA LEU A 335 7.02 -18.12 24.14
C LEU A 335 7.99 -18.14 22.97
N LEU A 336 8.06 -17.04 22.20
CA LEU A 336 8.89 -16.88 21.02
C LEU A 336 10.27 -16.27 21.30
N GLY A 337 10.62 -16.05 22.57
CA GLY A 337 11.97 -15.64 22.99
C GLY A 337 12.25 -14.14 22.91
N GLN A 338 11.21 -13.32 23.02
CA GLN A 338 11.35 -11.85 23.16
C GLN A 338 11.44 -11.44 24.62
#